data_546f3857155dab68e1606e252b8077d8
#
_entry.id   546f3857155dab68e1606e252b8077d8
#
_cell.length_a   1.000
_cell.length_b   1.000
_cell.length_c   1.000
_cell.angle_alpha   90.00
_cell.angle_beta   90.00
_cell.angle_gamma   90.00
#
_symmetry.space_group_name_H-M   'P 1'
#
loop_
_entity.id
_entity.type
_entity.pdbx_description
1 polymer ?
#
loop_
_entity_poly.entity_id
_entity_poly.type
_entity_poly.pdbx_seq_one_letter_code
_entity_poly.pdbx_strand_id
1 'polypeptide(L)'
;AVTNALKHADRIVSPKYMTAGNGDGGPCHPRDNIALSWFAQEIDLGYDIFGDIMRIREQQAENVAHELCSHGRDIVILGKSFKPETHLTDGSASMLIGHYCEQMHKTVHYDGAPSTKQKYTYLLAHNRDYSNYNFNKDSIIVDLYRKHQDDNNTVIHYGNSNR
;
A
#
# COMPACT_ATOMS: atom_id res chain seq x y z
N ALA A 1 -1.01 15.05 13.11
CA ALA A 1 -1.05 16.50 13.35
C ALA A 1 -1.27 17.27 12.05
N VAL A 2 -0.40 17.15 11.03
CA VAL A 2 -0.45 17.92 9.76
C VAL A 2 -1.75 17.70 9.00
N THR A 3 -2.13 16.43 8.76
CA THR A 3 -3.38 16.08 8.04
C THR A 3 -4.63 16.61 8.74
N ASN A 4 -4.66 16.62 10.08
CA ASN A 4 -5.78 17.19 10.82
C ASN A 4 -5.87 18.72 10.68
N ALA A 5 -4.74 19.43 10.63
CA ALA A 5 -4.72 20.85 10.37
C ALA A 5 -5.21 21.17 8.95
N LEU A 6 -4.74 20.41 7.95
CA LEU A 6 -5.12 20.61 6.55
C LEU A 6 -6.60 20.31 6.26
N LYS A 7 -7.25 19.42 7.02
CA LYS A 7 -8.71 19.16 6.89
C LYS A 7 -9.58 20.41 7.05
N HIS A 8 -9.09 21.40 7.75
CA HIS A 8 -9.81 22.66 8.01
C HIS A 8 -9.48 23.76 6.99
N ALA A 9 -8.65 23.48 5.99
CA ALA A 9 -8.32 24.44 4.93
C ALA A 9 -9.46 24.54 3.92
N ASP A 10 -10.00 25.74 3.71
CA ASP A 10 -11.15 26.00 2.84
C ASP A 10 -10.91 25.61 1.36
N ARG A 11 -9.65 25.50 0.96
CA ARG A 11 -9.24 25.13 -0.40
C ARG A 11 -9.10 23.63 -0.64
N ILE A 12 -9.20 22.82 0.41
CA ILE A 12 -9.15 21.37 0.27
C ILE A 12 -10.54 20.86 -0.05
N VAL A 13 -10.66 20.15 -1.16
CA VAL A 13 -11.94 19.69 -1.71
C VAL A 13 -12.68 18.76 -0.75
N SER A 14 -11.97 17.93 0.03
CA SER A 14 -12.59 17.00 0.98
C SER A 14 -11.58 16.43 1.96
N PRO A 15 -11.96 16.21 3.24
CA PRO A 15 -11.16 15.46 4.21
C PRO A 15 -10.79 14.03 3.73
N LYS A 16 -11.55 13.50 2.79
CA LYS A 16 -11.31 12.17 2.19
C LYS A 16 -9.93 12.06 1.54
N TYR A 17 -9.41 13.13 0.94
CA TYR A 17 -8.09 13.15 0.33
C TYR A 17 -6.93 13.23 1.34
N MET A 18 -7.26 13.45 2.62
CA MET A 18 -6.29 13.57 3.71
C MET A 18 -6.27 12.32 4.62
N THR A 19 -6.79 11.21 4.14
CA THR A 19 -6.76 9.92 4.85
C THR A 19 -5.52 9.13 4.48
N ALA A 20 -5.01 8.36 5.44
CA ALA A 20 -3.95 7.38 5.17
C ALA A 20 -4.48 6.28 4.23
N GLY A 21 -3.58 5.65 3.48
CA GLY A 21 -3.97 4.58 2.57
C GLY A 21 -2.83 4.04 1.73
N ASN A 22 -3.17 3.09 0.90
CA ASN A 22 -2.30 2.53 -0.12
C ASN A 22 -2.39 3.42 -1.36
N GLY A 23 -1.31 3.99 -1.81
CA GLY A 23 -1.13 4.87 -2.97
C GLY A 23 -2.26 4.96 -4.01
N ASP A 24 -1.92 5.17 -5.25
CA ASP A 24 -2.88 5.08 -6.35
C ASP A 24 -3.28 3.63 -6.63
N GLY A 25 -4.42 3.42 -7.21
CA GLY A 25 -4.89 2.09 -7.55
C GLY A 25 -5.64 2.03 -8.87
N GLY A 26 -5.54 0.87 -9.51
CA GLY A 26 -6.22 0.56 -10.75
C GLY A 26 -5.38 0.79 -12.00
N PRO A 27 -5.81 0.20 -13.14
CA PRO A 27 -5.02 0.13 -14.37
C PRO A 27 -4.90 1.49 -15.08
N CYS A 28 -5.86 2.40 -14.89
CA CYS A 28 -5.90 3.67 -15.62
C CYS A 28 -4.76 4.60 -15.20
N HIS A 29 -4.47 4.69 -13.92
CA HIS A 29 -3.51 5.65 -13.38
C HIS A 29 -2.09 5.43 -13.92
N PRO A 30 -1.47 4.25 -13.83
CA PRO A 30 -0.16 4.01 -14.44
C PRO A 30 -0.20 4.10 -15.97
N ARG A 31 -1.24 3.55 -16.63
CA ARG A 31 -1.37 3.60 -18.08
C ARG A 31 -1.37 5.03 -18.61
N ASP A 32 -2.18 5.89 -18.01
CA ASP A 32 -2.35 7.26 -18.49
C ASP A 32 -1.12 8.12 -18.19
N ASN A 33 -0.48 7.94 -17.04
CA ASN A 33 0.78 8.62 -16.73
C ASN A 33 1.93 8.18 -17.66
N ILE A 34 2.03 6.89 -17.99
CA ILE A 34 3.02 6.40 -18.97
C ILE A 34 2.78 7.02 -20.34
N ALA A 35 1.52 7.07 -20.81
CA ALA A 35 1.19 7.67 -22.09
C ALA A 35 1.46 9.18 -22.13
N LEU A 36 1.15 9.89 -21.03
CA LEU A 36 1.42 11.33 -20.92
C LEU A 36 2.90 11.64 -20.79
N SER A 37 3.69 10.80 -20.12
CA SER A 37 5.15 10.90 -20.08
C SER A 37 5.75 10.77 -21.47
N TRP A 38 5.32 9.75 -22.24
CA TRP A 38 5.73 9.62 -23.63
C TRP A 38 5.35 10.86 -24.48
N PHE A 39 4.12 11.34 -24.34
CA PHE A 39 3.66 12.52 -25.08
C PHE A 39 4.44 13.79 -24.69
N ALA A 40 4.76 13.98 -23.41
CA ALA A 40 5.59 15.10 -22.96
C ALA A 40 6.97 15.11 -23.61
N GLN A 41 7.56 13.93 -23.84
CA GLN A 41 8.83 13.78 -24.55
C GLN A 41 8.68 14.10 -26.06
N GLU A 42 7.60 13.63 -26.70
CA GLU A 42 7.35 13.89 -28.14
C GLU A 42 7.19 15.39 -28.47
N ILE A 43 6.63 16.17 -27.55
CA ILE A 43 6.45 17.62 -27.74
C ILE A 43 7.56 18.48 -27.13
N ASP A 44 8.63 17.84 -26.64
CA ASP A 44 9.77 18.52 -25.98
C ASP A 44 9.30 19.49 -24.86
N LEU A 45 8.46 18.98 -23.93
CA LEU A 45 7.87 19.80 -22.87
C LEU A 45 8.91 20.40 -21.90
N GLY A 46 10.15 19.90 -21.90
CA GLY A 46 11.24 20.34 -21.05
C GLY A 46 11.21 19.80 -19.62
N TYR A 47 10.14 19.16 -19.20
CA TYR A 47 10.00 18.43 -17.92
C TYR A 47 8.95 17.33 -18.04
N ASP A 48 9.09 16.27 -17.22
CA ASP A 48 8.20 15.11 -17.27
C ASP A 48 7.63 14.80 -15.86
N ILE A 49 6.60 15.55 -15.47
CA ILE A 49 5.89 15.33 -14.19
C ILE A 49 5.22 13.95 -14.13
N PHE A 50 4.82 13.40 -15.27
CA PHE A 50 4.11 12.12 -15.34
C PHE A 50 5.04 10.94 -15.04
N GLY A 51 6.26 11.00 -15.56
CA GLY A 51 7.33 10.07 -15.20
C GLY A 51 7.73 10.18 -13.74
N ASP A 52 7.73 11.38 -13.17
CA ASP A 52 7.98 11.60 -11.74
C ASP A 52 6.88 10.97 -10.88
N ILE A 53 5.62 11.12 -11.27
CA ILE A 53 4.49 10.46 -10.57
C ILE A 53 4.70 8.94 -10.55
N MET A 54 5.12 8.35 -11.66
CA MET A 54 5.38 6.90 -11.72
C MET A 54 6.57 6.50 -10.84
N ARG A 55 7.65 7.28 -10.82
CA ARG A 55 8.80 7.02 -9.92
C ARG A 55 8.41 7.10 -8.44
N ILE A 56 7.61 8.08 -8.06
CA ILE A 56 7.11 8.21 -6.68
C ILE A 56 6.24 7.02 -6.29
N ARG A 57 5.40 6.54 -7.20
CA ARG A 57 4.58 5.35 -7.01
C ARG A 57 5.43 4.11 -6.71
N GLU A 58 6.45 3.87 -7.53
CA GLU A 58 7.39 2.76 -7.36
C GLU A 58 8.13 2.88 -6.02
N GLN A 59 8.69 4.04 -5.71
CA GLN A 59 9.40 4.30 -4.46
C GLN A 59 8.52 4.09 -3.23
N GLN A 60 7.24 4.49 -3.29
CA GLN A 60 6.31 4.27 -2.19
C GLN A 60 6.06 2.78 -1.97
N ALA A 61 5.86 2.00 -3.03
CA ALA A 61 5.66 0.56 -2.93
C ALA A 61 6.91 -0.15 -2.38
N GLU A 62 8.09 0.23 -2.83
CA GLU A 62 9.36 -0.27 -2.34
C GLU A 62 9.57 0.05 -0.84
N ASN A 63 9.25 1.26 -0.40
CA ASN A 63 9.33 1.64 1.01
C ASN A 63 8.42 0.78 1.91
N VAL A 64 7.20 0.48 1.45
CA VAL A 64 6.30 -0.43 2.17
C VAL A 64 6.87 -1.85 2.20
N ALA A 65 7.44 -2.33 1.08
CA ALA A 65 8.08 -3.64 1.02
C ALA A 65 9.27 -3.74 1.99
N HIS A 66 10.09 -2.70 2.09
CA HIS A 66 11.18 -2.63 3.08
C HIS A 66 10.66 -2.75 4.51
N GLU A 67 9.59 -2.04 4.87
CA GLU A 67 8.96 -2.18 6.19
C GLU A 67 8.53 -3.63 6.44
N LEU A 68 7.81 -4.25 5.50
CA LEU A 68 7.35 -5.63 5.63
C LEU A 68 8.50 -6.63 5.79
N CYS A 69 9.54 -6.48 4.97
CA CYS A 69 10.68 -7.39 4.93
C CYS A 69 11.59 -7.26 6.16
N SER A 70 11.62 -6.08 6.81
CA SER A 70 12.46 -5.80 7.98
C SER A 70 12.17 -6.73 9.17
N HIS A 71 10.97 -7.31 9.21
CA HIS A 71 10.53 -8.19 10.30
C HIS A 71 10.98 -9.65 10.15
N GLY A 72 11.65 -10.02 9.07
CA GLY A 72 12.27 -11.33 8.91
C GLY A 72 11.32 -12.52 8.69
N ARG A 73 10.02 -12.26 8.43
CA ARG A 73 8.96 -13.28 8.29
C ARG A 73 8.47 -13.37 6.85
N ASP A 74 7.76 -14.46 6.53
CA ASP A 74 6.97 -14.55 5.31
C ASP A 74 5.80 -13.55 5.37
N ILE A 75 5.37 -13.09 4.22
CA ILE A 75 4.45 -11.98 4.10
C ILE A 75 3.09 -12.47 3.63
N VAL A 76 2.02 -11.92 4.22
CA VAL A 76 0.64 -12.13 3.77
C VAL A 76 0.02 -10.79 3.45
N ILE A 77 -0.31 -10.56 2.19
CA ILE A 77 -0.97 -9.34 1.72
C ILE A 77 -2.48 -9.58 1.65
N LEU A 78 -3.25 -8.87 2.46
CA LEU A 78 -4.71 -8.95 2.48
C LEU A 78 -5.30 -7.85 1.60
N GLY A 79 -5.68 -8.22 0.39
CA GLY A 79 -6.18 -7.33 -0.64
C GLY A 79 -5.32 -7.35 -1.89
N LYS A 80 -5.37 -8.44 -2.66
CA LYS A 80 -4.62 -8.63 -3.90
C LYS A 80 -5.05 -7.67 -5.02
N SER A 81 -6.35 -7.42 -5.13
CA SER A 81 -6.92 -6.54 -6.15
C SER A 81 -6.59 -5.06 -5.90
N PHE A 82 -6.77 -4.20 -6.93
CA PHE A 82 -6.48 -2.77 -6.78
C PHE A 82 -7.43 -2.03 -5.84
N LYS A 83 -8.61 -2.60 -5.55
CA LYS A 83 -9.58 -2.11 -4.57
C LYS A 83 -10.45 -3.27 -4.05
N PRO A 84 -11.16 -3.10 -2.91
CA PRO A 84 -12.15 -4.08 -2.47
C PRO A 84 -13.22 -4.35 -3.53
N GLU A 85 -13.88 -5.50 -3.44
CA GLU A 85 -15.05 -5.87 -4.26
C GLU A 85 -14.75 -6.02 -5.77
N THR A 86 -13.50 -6.28 -6.14
CA THR A 86 -13.12 -6.61 -7.51
C THR A 86 -12.07 -7.70 -7.53
N HIS A 87 -11.94 -8.39 -8.66
CA HIS A 87 -10.88 -9.38 -8.90
C HIS A 87 -9.74 -8.83 -9.78
N LEU A 88 -9.85 -7.57 -10.24
CA LEU A 88 -8.84 -6.96 -11.11
C LEU A 88 -7.58 -6.66 -10.32
N THR A 89 -6.45 -7.19 -10.78
CA THR A 89 -5.12 -7.01 -10.18
C THR A 89 -4.25 -6.02 -10.95
N ASP A 90 -4.64 -5.67 -12.17
CA ASP A 90 -3.91 -4.71 -12.98
C ASP A 90 -3.83 -3.35 -12.29
N GLY A 91 -2.62 -2.80 -12.19
CA GLY A 91 -2.36 -1.56 -11.49
C GLY A 91 -2.54 -1.64 -9.96
N SER A 92 -2.61 -2.85 -9.39
CA SER A 92 -2.69 -3.02 -7.94
C SER A 92 -1.38 -2.64 -7.26
N ALA A 93 -1.44 -1.69 -6.33
CA ALA A 93 -0.30 -1.33 -5.49
C ALA A 93 0.15 -2.50 -4.60
N SER A 94 -0.80 -3.38 -4.19
CA SER A 94 -0.50 -4.59 -3.41
C SER A 94 0.37 -5.57 -4.19
N MET A 95 0.10 -5.73 -5.48
CA MET A 95 0.90 -6.60 -6.36
C MET A 95 2.32 -6.05 -6.55
N LEU A 96 2.44 -4.73 -6.69
CA LEU A 96 3.73 -4.06 -6.81
C LEU A 96 4.56 -4.20 -5.53
N ILE A 97 3.94 -4.00 -4.35
CA ILE A 97 4.58 -4.21 -3.04
C ILE A 97 5.04 -5.67 -2.91
N GLY A 98 4.17 -6.64 -3.26
CA GLY A 98 4.51 -8.05 -3.24
C GLY A 98 5.71 -8.38 -4.13
N HIS A 99 5.75 -7.83 -5.34
CA HIS A 99 6.88 -7.97 -6.25
C HIS A 99 8.22 -7.50 -5.63
N TYR A 100 8.24 -6.32 -4.98
CA TYR A 100 9.43 -5.86 -4.28
C TYR A 100 9.81 -6.75 -3.09
N CYS A 101 8.83 -7.28 -2.35
CA CYS A 101 9.11 -8.26 -1.30
C CYS A 101 9.76 -9.54 -1.84
N GLU A 102 9.29 -10.05 -2.98
CA GLU A 102 9.86 -11.22 -3.66
C GLU A 102 11.28 -10.95 -4.16
N GLN A 103 11.57 -9.75 -4.69
CA GLN A 103 12.93 -9.32 -5.03
C GLN A 103 13.86 -9.29 -3.81
N MET A 104 13.33 -9.00 -2.61
CA MET A 104 14.05 -9.08 -1.34
C MET A 104 14.07 -10.51 -0.74
N HIS A 105 13.80 -11.53 -1.56
CA HIS A 105 13.83 -12.95 -1.19
C HIS A 105 12.82 -13.33 -0.10
N LYS A 106 11.66 -12.67 -0.05
CA LYS A 106 10.56 -13.05 0.84
C LYS A 106 9.51 -13.88 0.11
N THR A 107 8.93 -14.84 0.85
CA THR A 107 7.75 -15.56 0.37
C THR A 107 6.52 -14.68 0.60
N VAL A 108 5.73 -14.47 -0.46
CA VAL A 108 4.52 -13.64 -0.41
C VAL A 108 3.28 -14.49 -0.69
N HIS A 109 2.29 -14.37 0.18
CA HIS A 109 0.98 -15.00 0.05
C HIS A 109 -0.08 -13.91 -0.06
N TYR A 110 -1.18 -14.20 -0.76
CA TYR A 110 -2.26 -13.24 -0.96
C TYR A 110 -3.57 -13.77 -0.38
N ASP A 111 -4.32 -12.87 0.27
CA ASP A 111 -5.66 -13.06 0.79
C ASP A 111 -5.83 -14.18 1.84
N GLY A 112 -4.75 -14.76 2.29
CA GLY A 112 -4.76 -15.73 3.37
C GLY A 112 -3.40 -16.34 3.70
N ALA A 113 -3.20 -16.69 4.96
CA ALA A 113 -2.02 -17.40 5.42
C ALA A 113 -2.11 -18.90 5.09
N PRO A 114 -1.06 -19.51 4.54
CA PRO A 114 -1.08 -20.93 4.16
C PRO A 114 -1.04 -21.88 5.38
N SER A 115 -0.65 -21.39 6.55
CA SER A 115 -0.57 -22.18 7.79
C SER A 115 -1.03 -21.36 8.98
N THR A 116 -1.78 -21.98 9.88
CA THR A 116 -2.22 -21.36 11.15
C THR A 116 -1.16 -21.43 12.26
N LYS A 117 -0.06 -22.16 12.03
CA LYS A 117 0.99 -22.40 13.05
C LYS A 117 2.21 -21.49 12.89
N GLN A 118 2.30 -20.75 11.79
CA GLN A 118 3.43 -19.88 11.50
C GLN A 118 3.09 -18.43 11.78
N LYS A 119 4.06 -17.64 12.22
CA LYS A 119 3.94 -16.20 12.37
C LYS A 119 4.27 -15.51 11.06
N TYR A 120 3.50 -14.51 10.70
CA TYR A 120 3.64 -13.76 9.44
C TYR A 120 3.79 -12.27 9.71
N THR A 121 4.22 -11.54 8.68
CA THR A 121 3.99 -10.11 8.56
C THR A 121 2.82 -9.89 7.61
N TYR A 122 1.71 -9.38 8.14
CA TYR A 122 0.51 -9.08 7.36
C TYR A 122 0.55 -7.64 6.86
N LEU A 123 0.11 -7.43 5.63
CA LEU A 123 -0.20 -6.11 5.08
C LEU A 123 -1.71 -5.96 4.92
N LEU A 124 -2.30 -4.95 5.54
CA LEU A 124 -3.68 -4.56 5.30
C LEU A 124 -3.73 -3.60 4.11
N ALA A 125 -3.93 -4.15 2.92
CA ALA A 125 -3.81 -3.41 1.66
C ALA A 125 -5.13 -2.79 1.18
N HIS A 126 -6.26 -3.14 1.79
CA HIS A 126 -7.56 -2.56 1.50
C HIS A 126 -8.13 -1.80 2.69
N ASN A 127 -8.86 -0.71 2.41
CA ASN A 127 -9.60 0.03 3.41
C ASN A 127 -10.93 -0.67 3.73
N ARG A 128 -10.85 -1.76 4.49
CA ARG A 128 -12.02 -2.51 4.97
C ARG A 128 -11.89 -2.86 6.44
N ASP A 129 -12.94 -3.36 7.04
CA ASP A 129 -12.92 -3.91 8.38
C ASP A 129 -12.27 -5.30 8.38
N TYR A 130 -11.28 -5.50 9.26
CA TYR A 130 -10.56 -6.75 9.47
C TYR A 130 -10.81 -7.34 10.87
N SER A 131 -11.77 -6.82 11.64
CA SER A 131 -12.07 -7.28 13.01
C SER A 131 -12.44 -8.77 13.09
N ASN A 132 -13.04 -9.32 12.03
CA ASN A 132 -13.41 -10.73 11.93
C ASN A 132 -12.35 -11.60 11.22
N TYR A 133 -11.20 -11.06 10.88
CA TYR A 133 -10.14 -11.86 10.26
C TYR A 133 -9.30 -12.54 11.34
N ASN A 134 -9.09 -13.85 11.19
CA ASN A 134 -8.30 -14.65 12.14
C ASN A 134 -6.81 -14.55 11.80
N PHE A 135 -6.15 -13.54 12.36
CA PHE A 135 -4.68 -13.42 12.25
C PHE A 135 -3.99 -14.51 13.06
N ASN A 136 -2.86 -15.00 12.57
CA ASN A 136 -2.02 -15.88 13.35
C ASN A 136 -1.45 -15.13 14.56
N LYS A 137 -1.50 -15.75 15.72
CA LYS A 137 -1.03 -15.16 16.99
C LYS A 137 0.45 -14.76 16.92
N ASP A 138 0.80 -13.70 17.63
CA ASP A 138 2.16 -13.13 17.69
C ASP A 138 2.72 -12.73 16.30
N SER A 139 1.87 -12.44 15.36
CA SER A 139 2.22 -11.89 14.04
C SER A 139 2.42 -10.37 14.10
N ILE A 140 2.88 -9.79 13.01
CA ILE A 140 2.98 -8.36 12.83
C ILE A 140 1.96 -7.94 11.77
N ILE A 141 1.23 -6.86 12.02
CA ILE A 141 0.20 -6.35 11.12
C ILE A 141 0.60 -4.92 10.74
N VAL A 142 0.94 -4.70 9.48
CA VAL A 142 1.21 -3.38 8.93
C VAL A 142 -0.08 -2.84 8.32
N ASP A 143 -0.61 -1.78 8.91
CA ASP A 143 -1.87 -1.15 8.52
C ASP A 143 -1.61 0.20 7.83
N LEU A 144 -1.86 0.25 6.52
CA LEU A 144 -1.71 1.45 5.70
C LEU A 144 -2.82 2.48 5.97
N TYR A 145 -3.96 2.05 6.51
CA TYR A 145 -5.14 2.91 6.73
C TYR A 145 -5.27 3.42 8.16
N ARG A 146 -4.44 2.88 9.09
CA ARG A 146 -4.36 3.29 10.51
C ARG A 146 -5.67 3.14 11.26
N LYS A 147 -6.41 2.08 11.02
CA LYS A 147 -7.74 1.82 11.61
C LYS A 147 -7.80 0.56 12.43
N HIS A 148 -6.93 -0.42 12.14
CA HIS A 148 -6.95 -1.73 12.76
C HIS A 148 -6.34 -1.69 14.16
N GLN A 149 -6.92 -2.48 15.05
CA GLN A 149 -6.41 -2.75 16.40
C GLN A 149 -6.49 -4.25 16.66
N ASP A 150 -5.49 -4.82 17.33
CA ASP A 150 -5.42 -6.24 17.67
C ASP A 150 -4.63 -6.40 18.96
N ASP A 151 -5.20 -7.11 19.93
CA ASP A 151 -4.59 -7.33 21.25
C ASP A 151 -3.59 -8.51 21.27
N ASN A 152 -3.66 -9.40 20.28
CA ASN A 152 -2.83 -10.60 20.18
C ASN A 152 -1.62 -10.44 19.23
N ASN A 153 -1.58 -9.34 18.49
CA ASN A 153 -0.58 -9.08 17.46
C ASN A 153 0.00 -7.67 17.60
N THR A 154 1.19 -7.48 17.07
CA THR A 154 1.78 -6.14 16.99
C THR A 154 1.24 -5.41 15.77
N VAL A 155 0.51 -4.30 15.97
CA VAL A 155 0.00 -3.48 14.88
C VAL A 155 0.90 -2.27 14.65
N ILE A 156 1.35 -2.09 13.41
CA ILE A 156 2.16 -0.96 12.96
C ILE A 156 1.32 -0.11 12.01
N HIS A 157 0.95 1.08 12.46
CA HIS A 157 0.30 2.06 11.60
C HIS A 157 1.36 2.74 10.72
N TYR A 158 1.48 2.31 9.48
CA TYR A 158 2.52 2.75 8.54
C TYR A 158 2.55 4.27 8.35
N GLY A 159 3.76 4.83 8.24
CA GLY A 159 3.94 6.27 8.11
C GLY A 159 3.64 7.07 9.39
N ASN A 160 3.51 6.43 10.55
CA ASN A 160 3.45 7.12 11.83
C ASN A 160 4.87 7.47 12.28
N SER A 161 5.18 8.77 12.39
CA SER A 161 6.49 9.26 12.84
C SER A 161 6.70 9.21 14.36
N ASN A 162 5.66 8.89 15.12
CA ASN A 162 5.73 8.74 16.58
C ASN A 162 6.04 7.25 16.91
N ARG A 163 7.24 6.81 16.58
CA ARG A 163 7.79 5.54 17.07
C ARG A 163 8.54 5.76 18.37
#